data_29c55283e085ec8c2203fd628829ed29
#
_entry.id   29c55283e085ec8c2203fd628829ed29
#
_cell.length_a   1.000
_cell.length_b   1.000
_cell.length_c   1.000
_cell.angle_alpha   90.00
_cell.angle_beta   90.00
_cell.angle_gamma   90.00
#
_symmetry.space_group_name_H-M   'P 1'
#
loop_
_entity.id
_entity.type
_entity.pdbx_description
1 polymer ?
#
loop_
_entity_poly.entity_id
_entity_poly.type
_entity_poly.pdbx_seq_one_letter_code
_entity_poly.pdbx_strand_id
1 'polypeptide(L)'
;MEPLNHDCGIVMIRLLKPLSYYQQKYGTWQYPMHKLYLMMEKQKNRGQEGAGIACVKMHAEPGEEYMFRERALGSSAIPEVFNTTYKGYAKNYTREQINDPDFAAVNMPFAGELYMGHLRYSTTGKSGIAYVHPFLRRNNWKAKNLALCGNFSMINNEEVYNELIEKGQHPRRFADSYFLLEHMGHRLDREVERVFGIAELMGKKNREIT
;
A
#
# COMPACT_ATOMS: atom_id res chain seq x y z
N MET A 1 -5.49 34.67 -12.94
CA MET A 1 -5.13 33.58 -12.02
C MET A 1 -5.51 32.30 -12.73
N GLU A 2 -4.55 31.48 -13.13
CA GLU A 2 -4.87 30.14 -13.60
C GLU A 2 -5.54 29.35 -12.46
N PRO A 3 -6.62 28.62 -12.74
CA PRO A 3 -7.24 27.80 -11.70
C PRO A 3 -6.19 26.80 -11.19
N LEU A 4 -6.04 26.72 -9.87
CA LEU A 4 -5.21 25.71 -9.22
C LEU A 4 -5.72 24.33 -9.67
N ASN A 5 -4.95 23.67 -10.51
CA ASN A 5 -5.24 22.29 -10.88
C ASN A 5 -5.06 21.41 -9.62
N HIS A 6 -6.15 20.85 -9.15
CA HIS A 6 -6.12 19.89 -8.05
C HIS A 6 -5.62 18.55 -8.60
N ASP A 7 -4.61 18.01 -7.94
CA ASP A 7 -4.02 16.71 -8.24
C ASP A 7 -4.01 15.81 -7.00
N CYS A 8 -3.88 14.51 -7.20
CA CYS A 8 -3.74 13.58 -6.08
C CYS A 8 -2.51 13.90 -5.22
N GLY A 9 -2.62 13.68 -3.91
CA GLY A 9 -1.48 13.73 -2.99
C GLY A 9 -0.90 12.34 -2.76
N ILE A 10 0.42 12.23 -2.68
CA ILE A 10 1.14 10.97 -2.42
C ILE A 10 2.14 11.17 -1.29
N VAL A 11 2.19 10.20 -0.39
CA VAL A 11 3.18 10.13 0.69
C VAL A 11 3.78 8.73 0.73
N MET A 12 5.10 8.65 0.93
CA MET A 12 5.80 7.40 1.19
C MET A 12 6.78 7.59 2.33
N ILE A 13 6.77 6.65 3.28
CA ILE A 13 7.69 6.62 4.41
C ILE A 13 8.31 5.23 4.49
N ARG A 14 9.63 5.17 4.53
CA ARG A 14 10.37 3.95 4.85
C ARG A 14 11.13 4.14 6.15
N LEU A 15 10.92 3.23 7.08
CA LEU A 15 11.71 3.14 8.29
C LEU A 15 13.01 2.40 8.01
N LEU A 16 14.13 2.93 8.51
CA LEU A 16 15.46 2.34 8.38
C LEU A 16 15.93 1.65 9.66
N LYS A 17 15.10 1.66 10.69
CA LYS A 17 15.34 1.07 12.00
C LYS A 17 14.11 0.30 12.46
N PRO A 18 14.25 -0.68 13.36
CA PRO A 18 13.11 -1.40 13.90
C PRO A 18 12.18 -0.49 14.71
N LEU A 19 10.94 -0.92 14.92
CA LEU A 19 9.93 -0.13 15.65
C LEU A 19 10.36 0.22 17.08
N SER A 20 11.10 -0.67 17.74
CA SER A 20 11.68 -0.44 19.07
C SER A 20 12.59 0.78 19.13
N TYR A 21 13.36 1.07 18.07
CA TYR A 21 14.14 2.31 17.98
C TYR A 21 13.25 3.56 18.02
N TYR A 22 12.12 3.54 17.32
CA TYR A 22 11.19 4.67 17.28
C TYR A 22 10.46 4.83 18.61
N GLN A 23 10.09 3.71 19.25
CA GLN A 23 9.57 3.69 20.61
C GLN A 23 10.51 4.38 21.59
N GLN A 24 11.78 4.02 21.56
CA GLN A 24 12.79 4.60 22.46
C GLN A 24 13.04 6.09 22.17
N LYS A 25 13.13 6.47 20.89
CA LYS A 25 13.49 7.82 20.48
C LYS A 25 12.34 8.83 20.59
N TYR A 26 11.12 8.41 20.27
CA TYR A 26 9.95 9.29 20.14
C TYR A 26 8.82 8.96 21.11
N GLY A 27 9.02 7.98 22.00
CA GLY A 27 8.02 7.54 22.97
C GLY A 27 6.90 6.68 22.39
N THR A 28 6.95 6.39 21.09
CA THR A 28 5.95 5.53 20.44
C THR A 28 6.48 4.90 19.15
N TRP A 29 6.21 3.61 18.95
CA TRP A 29 6.50 2.93 17.70
C TRP A 29 5.56 3.41 16.57
N GLN A 30 4.42 4.03 16.90
CA GLN A 30 3.45 4.56 15.94
C GLN A 30 3.93 5.87 15.28
N TYR A 31 5.14 6.31 15.55
CA TYR A 31 5.77 7.49 14.94
C TYR A 31 5.57 7.58 13.41
N PRO A 32 5.79 6.51 12.60
CA PRO A 32 5.56 6.59 11.15
C PRO A 32 4.10 6.85 10.78
N MET A 33 3.14 6.30 11.53
CA MET A 33 1.71 6.55 11.30
C MET A 33 1.36 8.02 11.62
N HIS A 34 1.90 8.59 12.70
CA HIS A 34 1.73 10.00 13.02
C HIS A 34 2.36 10.91 11.93
N LYS A 35 3.53 10.55 11.41
CA LYS A 35 4.16 11.30 10.32
C LYS A 35 3.37 11.18 9.02
N LEU A 36 2.88 9.99 8.70
CA LEU A 36 2.03 9.75 7.53
C LEU A 36 0.77 10.64 7.59
N TYR A 37 0.09 10.66 8.75
CA TYR A 37 -1.07 11.51 8.97
C TYR A 37 -0.74 12.99 8.70
N LEU A 38 0.31 13.52 9.34
CA LEU A 38 0.71 14.93 9.19
C LEU A 38 1.10 15.29 7.74
N MET A 39 1.78 14.39 7.05
CA MET A 39 2.17 14.61 5.65
C MET A 39 0.96 14.57 4.71
N MET A 40 -0.02 13.70 4.98
CA MET A 40 -1.29 13.66 4.25
C MET A 40 -2.12 14.92 4.52
N GLU A 41 -2.24 15.38 5.78
CA GLU A 41 -2.94 16.64 6.13
C GLU A 41 -2.31 17.86 5.44
N LYS A 42 -0.98 17.91 5.31
CA LYS A 42 -0.28 18.97 4.56
C LYS A 42 -0.62 19.01 3.08
N GLN A 43 -1.05 17.89 2.51
CA GLN A 43 -1.44 17.75 1.11
C GLN A 43 -2.97 17.71 0.90
N LYS A 44 -3.77 17.90 1.96
CA LYS A 44 -5.23 17.76 1.93
C LYS A 44 -5.91 18.56 0.80
N ASN A 45 -5.40 19.74 0.50
CA ASN A 45 -5.94 20.60 -0.57
C ASN A 45 -5.77 19.98 -1.98
N ARG A 46 -4.90 18.97 -2.15
CA ARG A 46 -4.69 18.32 -3.44
C ARG A 46 -5.79 17.29 -3.76
N GLY A 47 -6.31 16.58 -2.75
CA GLY A 47 -7.34 15.56 -2.96
C GLY A 47 -8.28 15.43 -1.77
N GLN A 48 -9.57 15.65 -1.98
CA GLN A 48 -10.60 15.68 -0.94
C GLN A 48 -11.72 14.66 -1.16
N GLU A 49 -11.64 13.84 -2.20
CA GLU A 49 -12.69 12.86 -2.51
C GLU A 49 -12.51 11.53 -1.78
N GLY A 50 -11.33 11.28 -1.27
CA GLY A 50 -11.00 10.08 -0.53
C GLY A 50 -9.54 10.03 -0.14
N ALA A 51 -9.22 9.17 0.82
CA ALA A 51 -7.88 8.90 1.27
C ALA A 51 -7.68 7.40 1.48
N GLY A 52 -6.44 6.96 1.34
CA GLY A 52 -6.08 5.61 1.69
C GLY A 52 -4.64 5.50 2.13
N ILE A 53 -4.39 4.51 2.96
CA ILE A 53 -3.06 4.15 3.44
C ILE A 53 -2.78 2.68 3.18
N ALA A 54 -1.52 2.35 2.97
CA ALA A 54 -1.02 0.99 3.00
C ALA A 54 0.25 0.90 3.86
N CYS A 55 0.47 -0.28 4.41
CA CYS A 55 1.69 -0.60 5.15
C CYS A 55 2.19 -1.97 4.73
N VAL A 56 3.50 -2.13 4.66
CA VAL A 56 4.16 -3.40 4.41
C VAL A 56 5.14 -3.69 5.54
N LYS A 57 5.02 -4.88 6.14
CA LYS A 57 6.02 -5.47 7.03
C LYS A 57 7.06 -6.17 6.16
N MET A 58 8.25 -5.61 6.09
CA MET A 58 9.30 -6.14 5.22
C MET A 58 9.91 -7.44 5.74
N HIS A 59 9.89 -7.64 7.06
CA HIS A 59 10.51 -8.76 7.77
C HIS A 59 9.50 -9.78 8.31
N ALA A 60 8.27 -9.78 7.81
CA ALA A 60 7.26 -10.76 8.20
C ALA A 60 7.68 -12.18 7.81
N GLU A 61 7.48 -13.13 8.74
CA GLU A 61 7.75 -14.55 8.52
C GLU A 61 6.67 -15.19 7.61
N PRO A 62 6.99 -16.30 6.97
CA PRO A 62 6.01 -17.06 6.20
C PRO A 62 4.78 -17.44 7.03
N GLY A 63 3.59 -17.14 6.52
CA GLY A 63 2.32 -17.36 7.20
C GLY A 63 1.74 -16.13 7.90
N GLU A 64 2.53 -15.07 8.06
CA GLU A 64 2.06 -13.81 8.62
C GLU A 64 1.47 -12.88 7.55
N GLU A 65 0.45 -12.11 7.93
CA GLU A 65 -0.06 -11.02 7.10
C GLU A 65 0.94 -9.86 7.14
N TYR A 66 1.38 -9.38 5.98
CA TYR A 66 2.42 -8.36 5.87
C TYR A 66 2.02 -7.13 5.03
N MET A 67 0.89 -7.17 4.30
CA MET A 67 0.38 -6.04 3.53
C MET A 67 -0.99 -5.61 4.06
N PHE A 68 -1.07 -4.41 4.57
CA PHE A 68 -2.29 -3.83 5.14
C PHE A 68 -2.72 -2.62 4.33
N ARG A 69 -4.03 -2.41 4.25
CA ARG A 69 -4.62 -1.26 3.56
C ARG A 69 -5.90 -0.83 4.24
N GLU A 70 -6.07 0.50 4.39
CA GLU A 70 -7.32 1.13 4.80
C GLU A 70 -7.67 2.28 3.85
N ARG A 71 -8.96 2.51 3.59
CA ARG A 71 -9.43 3.53 2.66
C ARG A 71 -10.76 4.10 3.12
N ALA A 72 -10.96 5.40 2.85
CA ALA A 72 -12.22 6.10 3.13
C ALA A 72 -12.56 7.10 2.01
N LEU A 73 -13.82 7.53 1.96
CA LEU A 73 -14.34 8.50 1.00
C LEU A 73 -14.65 9.83 1.67
N GLY A 74 -14.64 10.89 0.86
CA GLY A 74 -15.06 12.23 1.27
C GLY A 74 -13.97 13.06 1.94
N SER A 75 -14.34 14.27 2.33
CA SER A 75 -13.42 15.29 2.85
C SER A 75 -12.83 14.97 4.22
N SER A 76 -13.45 14.06 4.97
CA SER A 76 -12.98 13.54 6.27
C SER A 76 -12.24 12.21 6.17
N ALA A 77 -11.92 11.77 4.94
CA ALA A 77 -11.31 10.46 4.71
C ALA A 77 -9.97 10.27 5.44
N ILE A 78 -9.14 11.32 5.56
CA ILE A 78 -7.86 11.20 6.28
C ILE A 78 -8.09 10.78 7.73
N PRO A 79 -8.77 11.57 8.58
CA PRO A 79 -9.00 11.16 9.96
C PRO A 79 -9.77 9.83 10.07
N GLU A 80 -10.68 9.53 9.16
CA GLU A 80 -11.44 8.28 9.17
C GLU A 80 -10.53 7.06 9.03
N VAL A 81 -9.62 7.05 8.06
CA VAL A 81 -8.68 5.95 7.82
C VAL A 81 -7.83 5.66 9.06
N PHE A 82 -7.28 6.70 9.69
CA PHE A 82 -6.45 6.53 10.89
C PHE A 82 -7.28 6.12 12.11
N ASN A 83 -8.46 6.72 12.29
CA ASN A 83 -9.36 6.35 13.38
C ASN A 83 -9.84 4.90 13.28
N THR A 84 -10.13 4.41 12.07
CA THR A 84 -10.48 3.00 11.85
C THR A 84 -9.35 2.08 12.30
N THR A 85 -8.12 2.40 11.94
CA THR A 85 -6.94 1.63 12.35
C THR A 85 -6.79 1.63 13.88
N TYR A 86 -6.83 2.81 14.52
CA TYR A 86 -6.67 2.92 15.98
C TYR A 86 -7.82 2.30 16.77
N LYS A 87 -9.06 2.41 16.29
CA LYS A 87 -10.20 1.67 16.87
C LYS A 87 -10.00 0.16 16.77
N GLY A 88 -9.43 -0.32 15.65
CA GLY A 88 -9.05 -1.72 15.50
C GLY A 88 -8.05 -2.16 16.57
N TYR A 89 -7.03 -1.35 16.85
CA TYR A 89 -6.08 -1.64 17.93
C TYR A 89 -6.75 -1.73 19.29
N ALA A 90 -7.53 -0.71 19.67
CA ALA A 90 -8.21 -0.67 20.97
C ALA A 90 -9.22 -1.80 21.17
N LYS A 91 -9.80 -2.33 20.08
CA LYS A 91 -10.74 -3.44 20.11
C LYS A 91 -10.07 -4.81 20.28
N ASN A 92 -8.90 -5.02 19.65
CA ASN A 92 -8.33 -6.35 19.46
C ASN A 92 -7.12 -6.62 20.35
N TYR A 93 -6.52 -5.60 20.97
CA TYR A 93 -5.28 -5.72 21.74
C TYR A 93 -5.37 -5.02 23.09
N THR A 94 -4.63 -5.53 24.07
CA THR A 94 -4.49 -4.87 25.38
C THR A 94 -3.59 -3.64 25.26
N ARG A 95 -3.63 -2.77 26.28
CA ARG A 95 -2.79 -1.58 26.33
C ARG A 95 -1.29 -1.92 26.36
N GLU A 96 -0.92 -2.97 27.05
CA GLU A 96 0.47 -3.49 27.09
C GLU A 96 0.90 -3.93 25.71
N GLN A 97 0.08 -4.72 25.00
CA GLN A 97 0.36 -5.18 23.64
C GLN A 97 0.49 -4.03 22.64
N ILE A 98 -0.38 -3.00 22.76
CA ILE A 98 -0.31 -1.81 21.89
C ILE A 98 0.99 -1.02 22.12
N ASN A 99 1.51 -0.99 23.36
CA ASN A 99 2.72 -0.24 23.70
C ASN A 99 4.01 -1.04 23.49
N ASP A 100 3.93 -2.33 23.21
CA ASP A 100 5.07 -3.19 22.94
C ASP A 100 5.42 -3.16 21.44
N PRO A 101 6.55 -2.55 21.03
CA PRO A 101 6.95 -2.46 19.63
C PRO A 101 7.28 -3.80 18.99
N ASP A 102 7.79 -4.77 19.75
CA ASP A 102 8.16 -6.09 19.23
C ASP A 102 6.91 -6.96 19.04
N PHE A 103 5.98 -6.91 19.98
CA PHE A 103 4.66 -7.50 19.80
C PHE A 103 3.92 -6.89 18.61
N ALA A 104 3.94 -5.55 18.50
CA ALA A 104 3.26 -4.86 17.41
C ALA A 104 3.84 -5.23 16.04
N ALA A 105 5.17 -5.30 15.92
CA ALA A 105 5.85 -5.64 14.67
C ALA A 105 5.39 -7.00 14.12
N VAL A 106 5.13 -7.98 14.98
CA VAL A 106 4.65 -9.31 14.59
C VAL A 106 3.14 -9.32 14.39
N ASN A 107 2.37 -8.85 15.38
CA ASN A 107 0.94 -9.18 15.50
C ASN A 107 -0.01 -8.06 15.02
N MET A 108 0.42 -6.79 15.02
CA MET A 108 -0.51 -5.69 14.77
C MET A 108 -0.49 -5.24 13.31
N PRO A 109 -1.64 -4.96 12.69
CA PRO A 109 -1.71 -4.34 11.37
C PRO A 109 -1.04 -2.96 11.38
N PHE A 110 -0.55 -2.50 10.25
CA PHE A 110 0.14 -1.21 10.10
C PHE A 110 1.35 -0.97 11.03
N ALA A 111 1.89 -2.03 11.64
CA ALA A 111 3.13 -2.00 12.42
C ALA A 111 4.30 -2.55 11.58
N GLY A 112 4.62 -1.90 10.49
CA GLY A 112 5.66 -2.31 9.53
C GLY A 112 6.67 -1.21 9.27
N GLU A 113 7.48 -1.37 8.22
CA GLU A 113 8.57 -0.47 7.89
C GLU A 113 8.32 0.41 6.68
N LEU A 114 7.37 0.04 5.81
CA LEU A 114 7.06 0.79 4.60
C LEU A 114 5.61 1.24 4.62
N TYR A 115 5.40 2.54 4.48
CA TYR A 115 4.08 3.16 4.49
C TYR A 115 3.85 3.95 3.23
N MET A 116 2.61 3.92 2.75
CA MET A 116 2.14 4.64 1.58
C MET A 116 0.82 5.33 1.94
N GLY A 117 0.68 6.61 1.59
CA GLY A 117 -0.53 7.39 1.72
C GLY A 117 -0.94 8.01 0.39
N HIS A 118 -2.22 8.09 0.14
CA HIS A 118 -2.78 8.68 -1.08
C HIS A 118 -4.01 9.50 -0.77
N LEU A 119 -4.09 10.68 -1.37
CA LEU A 119 -5.24 11.58 -1.38
C LEU A 119 -5.82 11.64 -2.78
N ARG A 120 -7.08 11.25 -2.91
CA ARG A 120 -7.72 11.16 -4.20
C ARG A 120 -8.31 12.50 -4.63
N TYR A 121 -8.03 12.88 -5.86
CA TYR A 121 -8.76 13.81 -6.67
C TYR A 121 -9.23 13.13 -7.96
N SER A 122 -10.51 13.22 -8.31
CA SER A 122 -11.05 12.59 -9.51
C SER A 122 -11.05 13.57 -10.68
N THR A 123 -10.33 13.23 -11.72
CA THR A 123 -10.35 13.98 -13.00
C THR A 123 -11.43 13.47 -13.95
N THR A 124 -11.98 12.28 -13.73
CA THR A 124 -12.87 11.57 -14.68
C THR A 124 -14.31 11.45 -14.17
N GLY A 125 -14.66 12.05 -13.02
CA GLY A 125 -16.00 11.94 -12.42
C GLY A 125 -16.37 10.57 -11.87
N LYS A 126 -15.50 9.55 -11.99
CA LYS A 126 -15.71 8.23 -11.39
C LYS A 126 -15.52 8.32 -9.88
N SER A 127 -16.51 7.90 -9.10
CA SER A 127 -16.52 7.96 -7.64
C SER A 127 -16.64 6.58 -7.00
N GLY A 128 -16.41 6.52 -5.68
CA GLY A 128 -16.56 5.32 -4.87
C GLY A 128 -15.25 4.73 -4.38
N ILE A 129 -15.34 3.91 -3.35
CA ILE A 129 -14.20 3.32 -2.64
C ILE A 129 -13.32 2.44 -3.54
N ALA A 130 -13.89 1.88 -4.62
CA ALA A 130 -13.15 1.08 -5.58
C ALA A 130 -12.03 1.86 -6.29
N TYR A 131 -12.19 3.19 -6.38
CA TYR A 131 -11.23 4.08 -7.05
C TYR A 131 -10.22 4.74 -6.09
N VAL A 132 -10.33 4.52 -4.80
CA VAL A 132 -9.41 5.08 -3.81
C VAL A 132 -8.16 4.22 -3.72
N HIS A 133 -6.99 4.80 -3.96
CA HIS A 133 -5.71 4.17 -3.75
C HIS A 133 -5.32 4.08 -2.26
N PRO A 134 -4.34 3.24 -1.89
CA PRO A 134 -3.54 2.34 -2.72
C PRO A 134 -4.31 1.14 -3.23
N PHE A 135 -3.97 0.68 -4.45
CA PHE A 135 -4.38 -0.63 -4.93
C PHE A 135 -3.37 -1.68 -4.51
N LEU A 136 -3.87 -2.88 -4.17
CA LEU A 136 -3.03 -4.02 -3.80
C LEU A 136 -3.25 -5.16 -4.79
N ARG A 137 -2.16 -5.71 -5.30
CA ARG A 137 -2.12 -7.00 -5.97
C ARG A 137 -1.48 -7.99 -5.01
N ARG A 138 -2.19 -9.08 -4.71
CA ARG A 138 -1.77 -10.09 -3.75
C ARG A 138 -1.52 -11.43 -4.44
N ASN A 139 -0.46 -12.09 -4.04
CA ASN A 139 -0.05 -13.40 -4.50
C ASN A 139 0.55 -14.17 -3.31
N ASN A 140 0.53 -15.50 -3.35
CA ASN A 140 1.17 -16.33 -2.31
C ASN A 140 2.70 -16.18 -2.29
N TRP A 141 3.31 -15.75 -3.39
CA TRP A 141 4.73 -15.42 -3.43
C TRP A 141 4.91 -13.97 -2.99
N LYS A 142 5.65 -13.77 -1.88
CA LYS A 142 5.91 -12.44 -1.33
C LYS A 142 6.47 -11.47 -2.39
N ALA A 143 7.43 -11.93 -3.20
CA ALA A 143 8.06 -11.16 -4.26
C ALA A 143 7.13 -10.77 -5.43
N LYS A 144 5.94 -11.37 -5.55
CA LYS A 144 4.94 -11.07 -6.59
C LYS A 144 3.86 -10.08 -6.13
N ASN A 145 3.96 -9.55 -4.92
CA ASN A 145 2.98 -8.62 -4.37
C ASN A 145 3.35 -7.17 -4.72
N LEU A 146 2.32 -6.37 -4.99
CA LEU A 146 2.45 -4.97 -5.33
C LEU A 146 1.43 -4.11 -4.58
N ALA A 147 1.88 -2.92 -4.17
CA ALA A 147 1.02 -1.81 -3.79
C ALA A 147 1.27 -0.64 -4.74
N LEU A 148 0.22 -0.05 -5.30
CA LEU A 148 0.30 1.06 -6.25
C LEU A 148 -0.59 2.20 -5.81
N CYS A 149 -0.04 3.42 -5.81
CA CYS A 149 -0.84 4.65 -5.77
C CYS A 149 -0.23 5.70 -6.69
N GLY A 150 -1.08 6.57 -7.20
CA GLY A 150 -0.66 7.66 -8.08
C GLY A 150 -1.84 8.35 -8.72
N ASN A 151 -1.55 9.39 -9.47
CA ASN A 151 -2.49 10.03 -10.37
C ASN A 151 -2.11 9.62 -11.80
N PHE A 152 -2.93 8.76 -12.40
CA PHE A 152 -2.67 8.19 -13.71
C PHE A 152 -3.82 8.57 -14.65
N SER A 153 -3.47 8.98 -15.85
CA SER A 153 -4.38 9.13 -16.99
C SER A 153 -3.69 8.49 -18.19
N MET A 154 -4.07 7.26 -18.50
CA MET A 154 -3.46 6.50 -19.58
C MET A 154 -4.24 6.70 -20.88
N ILE A 155 -3.57 7.14 -21.93
CA ILE A 155 -4.17 7.33 -23.26
C ILE A 155 -4.37 6.02 -24.01
N ASN A 156 -3.59 4.98 -23.68
CA ASN A 156 -3.61 3.66 -24.31
C ASN A 156 -4.25 2.57 -23.43
N ASN A 157 -5.26 2.92 -22.64
CA ASN A 157 -5.95 1.99 -21.74
C ASN A 157 -6.46 0.72 -22.40
N GLU A 158 -7.10 0.85 -23.56
CA GLU A 158 -7.66 -0.27 -24.29
C GLU A 158 -6.57 -1.20 -24.84
N GLU A 159 -5.44 -0.65 -25.27
CA GLU A 159 -4.30 -1.43 -25.72
C GLU A 159 -3.73 -2.29 -24.59
N VAL A 160 -3.48 -1.67 -23.42
CA VAL A 160 -2.99 -2.37 -22.23
C VAL A 160 -3.99 -3.41 -21.73
N TYR A 161 -5.29 -3.09 -21.76
CA TYR A 161 -6.36 -4.02 -21.39
C TYR A 161 -6.36 -5.24 -22.30
N ASN A 162 -6.32 -5.05 -23.62
CA ASN A 162 -6.33 -6.13 -24.60
C ASN A 162 -5.05 -6.98 -24.49
N GLU A 163 -3.87 -6.37 -24.28
CA GLU A 163 -2.64 -7.09 -24.03
C GLU A 163 -2.73 -8.02 -22.80
N LEU A 164 -3.39 -7.59 -21.74
CA LEU A 164 -3.60 -8.41 -20.54
C LEU A 164 -4.51 -9.62 -20.85
N ILE A 165 -5.59 -9.42 -21.62
CA ILE A 165 -6.49 -10.50 -22.04
C ILE A 165 -5.79 -11.50 -22.94
N GLU A 166 -5.03 -11.04 -23.93
CA GLU A 166 -4.22 -11.90 -24.84
C GLU A 166 -3.22 -12.77 -24.07
N LYS A 167 -2.74 -12.28 -22.93
CA LYS A 167 -1.87 -13.02 -22.00
C LYS A 167 -2.64 -13.93 -21.02
N GLY A 168 -3.95 -14.12 -21.22
CA GLY A 168 -4.78 -15.00 -20.41
C GLY A 168 -5.22 -14.41 -19.07
N GLN A 169 -5.08 -13.09 -18.85
CA GLN A 169 -5.55 -12.44 -17.63
C GLN A 169 -7.01 -11.98 -17.77
N HIS A 170 -7.65 -11.70 -16.64
CA HIS A 170 -9.02 -11.20 -16.59
C HIS A 170 -9.09 -9.93 -15.71
N PRO A 171 -8.52 -8.79 -16.16
CA PRO A 171 -8.49 -7.55 -15.37
C PRO A 171 -9.90 -6.95 -15.25
N ARG A 172 -10.21 -6.41 -14.07
CA ARG A 172 -11.45 -5.67 -13.88
C ARG A 172 -11.37 -4.31 -14.56
N ARG A 173 -12.36 -3.98 -15.39
CA ARG A 173 -12.43 -2.74 -16.16
C ARG A 173 -13.03 -1.59 -15.33
N PHE A 174 -12.26 -0.99 -14.41
CA PHE A 174 -12.75 0.12 -13.61
C PHE A 174 -11.81 1.33 -13.52
N ALA A 175 -10.50 1.18 -13.48
CA ALA A 175 -9.55 2.28 -13.36
C ALA A 175 -8.25 2.01 -14.12
N ASP A 176 -7.69 3.06 -14.73
CA ASP A 176 -6.43 3.02 -15.47
C ASP A 176 -5.29 2.47 -14.64
N SER A 177 -5.17 2.96 -13.42
CA SER A 177 -4.18 2.52 -12.45
C SER A 177 -4.31 1.04 -12.07
N TYR A 178 -5.50 0.44 -12.23
CA TYR A 178 -5.66 -0.99 -12.02
C TYR A 178 -5.06 -1.81 -13.18
N PHE A 179 -5.25 -1.36 -14.42
CA PHE A 179 -4.60 -2.00 -15.57
C PHE A 179 -3.09 -1.91 -15.46
N LEU A 180 -2.59 -0.75 -15.04
CA LEU A 180 -1.16 -0.56 -14.79
C LEU A 180 -0.64 -1.51 -13.70
N LEU A 181 -1.37 -1.66 -12.58
CA LEU A 181 -1.03 -2.59 -11.51
C LEU A 181 -0.94 -4.04 -12.01
N GLU A 182 -1.93 -4.48 -12.79
CA GLU A 182 -1.97 -5.86 -13.32
C GLU A 182 -0.89 -6.08 -14.38
N HIS A 183 -0.65 -5.08 -15.26
CA HIS A 183 0.43 -5.16 -16.24
C HIS A 183 1.82 -5.25 -15.58
N MET A 184 2.09 -4.41 -14.59
CA MET A 184 3.32 -4.47 -13.79
C MET A 184 3.42 -5.81 -13.06
N GLY A 185 2.32 -6.28 -12.47
CA GLY A 185 2.24 -7.55 -11.77
C GLY A 185 2.54 -8.74 -12.67
N HIS A 186 2.01 -8.74 -13.89
CA HIS A 186 2.31 -9.78 -14.86
C HIS A 186 3.80 -9.83 -15.24
N ARG A 187 4.43 -8.67 -15.42
CA ARG A 187 5.88 -8.59 -15.69
C ARG A 187 6.69 -9.09 -14.48
N LEU A 188 6.28 -8.69 -13.28
CA LEU A 188 6.91 -9.12 -12.03
C LEU A 188 6.80 -10.63 -11.83
N ASP A 189 5.63 -11.23 -12.09
CA ASP A 189 5.42 -12.68 -11.98
C ASP A 189 6.45 -13.46 -12.82
N ARG A 190 6.60 -13.07 -14.08
CA ARG A 190 7.53 -13.71 -15.00
C ARG A 190 8.98 -13.57 -14.59
N GLU A 191 9.36 -12.37 -14.11
CA GLU A 191 10.73 -12.13 -13.68
C GLU A 191 11.06 -12.89 -12.39
N VAL A 192 10.15 -12.94 -11.43
CA VAL A 192 10.32 -13.74 -10.21
C VAL A 192 10.46 -15.22 -10.54
N GLU A 193 9.64 -15.77 -11.43
CA GLU A 193 9.74 -17.17 -11.86
C GLU A 193 11.05 -17.46 -12.59
N ARG A 194 11.49 -16.54 -13.46
CA ARG A 194 12.77 -16.66 -14.15
C ARG A 194 13.95 -16.70 -13.18
N VAL A 195 13.99 -15.77 -12.23
CA VAL A 195 15.07 -15.67 -11.23
C VAL A 195 15.05 -16.90 -10.31
N PHE A 196 13.85 -17.33 -9.90
CA PHE A 196 13.70 -18.54 -9.09
C PHE A 196 14.25 -19.78 -9.80
N GLY A 197 13.88 -19.99 -11.06
CA GLY A 197 14.40 -21.10 -11.86
C GLY A 197 15.93 -21.08 -12.01
N ILE A 198 16.53 -19.91 -12.19
CA ILE A 198 18.00 -19.77 -12.23
C ILE A 198 18.61 -20.16 -10.87
N ALA A 199 18.04 -19.70 -9.78
CA ALA A 199 18.54 -19.99 -8.42
C ALA A 199 18.45 -21.49 -8.09
N GLU A 200 17.37 -22.17 -8.50
CA GLU A 200 17.26 -23.64 -8.38
C GLU A 200 18.35 -24.37 -9.17
N LEU A 201 18.61 -23.94 -10.42
CA LEU A 201 19.70 -24.49 -11.25
C LEU A 201 21.08 -24.28 -10.62
N MET A 202 21.26 -23.22 -9.84
CA MET A 202 22.48 -22.95 -9.07
C MET A 202 22.53 -23.71 -7.74
N GLY A 203 21.55 -24.58 -7.46
CA GLY A 203 21.49 -25.40 -6.23
C GLY A 203 21.12 -24.65 -4.96
N LYS A 204 20.57 -23.41 -5.09
CA LYS A 204 20.07 -22.68 -3.91
C LYS A 204 18.78 -23.27 -3.41
N LYS A 205 18.65 -23.37 -2.07
CA LYS A 205 17.41 -23.83 -1.43
C LYS A 205 16.33 -22.76 -1.49
N ASN A 206 15.07 -23.16 -1.59
CA ASN A 206 13.92 -22.27 -1.70
C ASN A 206 13.87 -21.14 -0.64
N ARG A 207 14.36 -21.39 0.60
CA ARG A 207 14.46 -20.40 1.67
C ARG A 207 15.55 -19.32 1.44
N GLU A 208 16.47 -19.55 0.52
CA GLU A 208 17.56 -18.61 0.20
C GLU A 208 17.22 -17.70 -0.98
N ILE A 209 16.06 -17.93 -1.63
CA ILE A 209 15.59 -17.22 -2.83
C ILE A 209 14.50 -16.19 -2.49
N THR A 210 13.90 -16.27 -1.33
CA THR A 210 12.87 -15.36 -0.81
C THR A 210 13.49 -14.43 0.24
#